data_226c083172f212aaec4931608f3699a3
#
_entry.id   226c083172f212aaec4931608f3699a3
#
_cell.length_a   1.000
_cell.length_b   1.000
_cell.length_c   1.000
_cell.angle_alpha   90.00
_cell.angle_beta   90.00
_cell.angle_gamma   90.00
#
_symmetry.space_group_name_H-M   'P 1'
#
loop_
_entity.id
_entity.type
_entity.pdbx_description
1 polymer ?
#
loop_
_entity_poly.entity_id
_entity_poly.type
_entity_poly.pdbx_seq_one_letter_code
_entity_poly.pdbx_strand_id
1 'polypeptide(L)'
;MKRDIFNIFILFIFWTIIYTSDMGYYIYKFEIDQNDNISLHTSKYVDSKLKPSKLKKHIHSSIVYEIKNNQNYTILKGEIDNPKIIHFEDFANETPSKTEVVLDNAFFVVKIPVDPDMYKIEFYKSDGAYKKLNEIKFINYKNNTEREIFPVTDIMVNGDNSSRVNIVFLGDGYQQNQMHDYISDVQDVSSALFNTAPYSNYINYFNVYAIEVPSEDSGTDHPATAPDCGGYNNDVFYADTYFDSSFDLYNIHRLLYIQDQSAAFDVLADNMPDWDIIFVMVNTPMYGGAGGTFAVFSRHSTSTEIAIHEIGHSFAGLADEYWAGFNYAGEYANMTANNNPETIKWNAWLYDNDIGIYAHSYPGNEWYKPHQNCKMQYLGPPFCSVCVEHTIKSVYEILEPINSYYPENLEVTVPASEIVSFGVDPILNVPNTLSINWFVDNQLVAENNNSIILETSMYSLGEHEVKVVIQDFTDLVRNDL
;
A
#
# COMPACT_ATOMS: atom_id res chain seq x y z
N MET A 1 39.54 -5.05 -40.95
CA MET A 1 38.18 -5.64 -40.77
C MET A 1 37.47 -4.77 -39.76
N LYS A 2 36.55 -3.93 -40.22
CA LYS A 2 35.59 -3.29 -39.29
C LYS A 2 34.65 -4.39 -38.83
N ARG A 3 34.58 -4.65 -37.55
CA ARG A 3 33.49 -5.48 -36.95
C ARG A 3 32.21 -4.70 -37.16
N ASP A 4 31.29 -5.29 -37.90
CA ASP A 4 29.91 -4.77 -38.02
C ASP A 4 29.23 -4.94 -36.67
N ILE A 5 28.80 -3.82 -36.06
CA ILE A 5 28.29 -3.74 -34.71
C ILE A 5 26.77 -3.55 -34.82
N PHE A 6 26.02 -4.35 -34.07
CA PHE A 6 24.56 -4.31 -33.95
C PHE A 6 24.22 -3.85 -32.52
N ASN A 7 23.63 -2.68 -32.35
CA ASN A 7 23.20 -2.14 -31.07
C ASN A 7 21.72 -2.30 -30.93
N ILE A 8 21.25 -2.89 -29.82
CA ILE A 8 19.86 -3.12 -29.51
C ILE A 8 19.51 -2.29 -28.29
N PHE A 9 18.48 -1.43 -28.40
CA PHE A 9 17.87 -0.74 -27.28
C PHE A 9 16.59 -1.50 -26.88
N ILE A 10 16.51 -1.90 -25.62
CA ILE A 10 15.29 -2.49 -25.04
C ILE A 10 14.53 -1.33 -24.39
N LEU A 11 13.38 -0.97 -24.95
CA LEU A 11 12.55 0.09 -24.41
C LEU A 11 11.32 -0.52 -23.71
N PHE A 12 11.26 -0.36 -22.40
CA PHE A 12 10.04 -0.57 -21.63
C PHE A 12 9.27 0.75 -21.60
N ILE A 13 8.11 0.84 -22.28
CA ILE A 13 7.30 2.04 -22.22
C ILE A 13 6.35 1.92 -21.03
N PHE A 14 6.77 2.47 -19.89
CA PHE A 14 5.90 2.81 -18.78
C PHE A 14 5.93 4.32 -18.58
N TRP A 15 4.75 4.93 -18.50
CA TRP A 15 4.59 6.37 -18.30
C TRP A 15 4.72 6.77 -16.82
N THR A 16 5.79 6.33 -16.16
CA THR A 16 6.15 6.84 -14.84
C THR A 16 7.64 7.16 -14.84
N ILE A 17 7.98 8.38 -14.44
CA ILE A 17 9.38 8.72 -14.12
C ILE A 17 9.70 7.99 -12.82
N ILE A 18 10.22 6.78 -12.94
CA ILE A 18 10.63 5.97 -11.80
C ILE A 18 12.08 6.31 -11.51
N TYR A 19 12.32 7.03 -10.41
CA TYR A 19 13.64 7.06 -9.78
C TYR A 19 13.90 5.71 -9.09
N THR A 20 14.30 4.70 -9.85
CA THR A 20 14.85 3.47 -9.28
C THR A 20 16.35 3.67 -9.13
N SER A 21 16.82 3.94 -7.94
CA SER A 21 18.25 3.87 -7.65
C SER A 21 18.60 2.40 -7.36
N ASP A 22 19.58 1.86 -8.11
CA ASP A 22 20.16 0.53 -7.80
C ASP A 22 21.02 0.57 -6.52
N MET A 23 21.07 1.70 -5.83
CA MET A 23 21.92 1.97 -4.68
C MET A 23 21.23 1.84 -3.32
N GLY A 24 20.04 1.21 -3.25
CA GLY A 24 19.29 1.11 -2.01
C GLY A 24 18.54 2.39 -1.62
N TYR A 25 18.00 2.42 -0.41
CA TYR A 25 17.22 3.56 0.10
C TYR A 25 17.41 3.78 1.60
N TYR A 26 17.00 4.96 2.07
CA TYR A 26 16.92 5.27 3.50
C TYR A 26 15.46 5.25 3.96
N ILE A 27 15.23 4.70 5.15
CA ILE A 27 14.01 4.85 5.93
C ILE A 27 14.27 5.98 6.92
N TYR A 28 13.56 7.09 6.80
CA TYR A 28 13.59 8.19 7.75
C TYR A 28 12.32 8.17 8.60
N LYS A 29 12.45 8.00 9.92
CA LYS A 29 11.35 8.06 10.87
C LYS A 29 11.28 9.47 11.46
N PHE A 30 10.12 10.09 11.33
CA PHE A 30 9.82 11.43 11.84
C PHE A 30 8.73 11.37 12.90
N GLU A 31 8.76 12.34 13.80
CA GLU A 31 7.67 12.65 14.72
C GLU A 31 7.04 13.98 14.33
N ILE A 32 5.71 14.06 14.38
CA ILE A 32 4.94 15.29 14.27
C ILE A 32 4.23 15.55 15.60
N ASP A 33 4.49 16.73 16.20
CA ASP A 33 3.92 17.11 17.50
C ASP A 33 2.52 17.74 17.38
N GLN A 34 1.93 18.10 18.53
CA GLN A 34 0.63 18.76 18.62
C GLN A 34 0.57 20.10 17.87
N ASN A 35 1.71 20.77 17.64
CA ASN A 35 1.81 22.06 16.97
C ASN A 35 2.18 21.94 15.49
N ASP A 36 2.14 20.71 14.94
CA ASP A 36 2.56 20.35 13.59
C ASP A 36 4.07 20.59 13.33
N ASN A 37 4.92 20.58 14.37
CA ASN A 37 6.37 20.58 14.18
C ASN A 37 6.85 19.17 13.88
N ILE A 38 7.65 19.02 12.82
CA ILE A 38 8.19 17.72 12.40
C ILE A 38 9.67 17.65 12.82
N SER A 39 10.06 16.58 13.48
CA SER A 39 11.44 16.29 13.86
C SER A 39 11.89 14.92 13.35
N LEU A 40 13.15 14.81 12.93
CA LEU A 40 13.74 13.55 12.54
C LEU A 40 14.15 12.76 13.79
N HIS A 41 13.64 11.55 13.92
CA HIS A 41 13.93 10.64 15.03
C HIS A 41 15.09 9.69 14.71
N THR A 42 14.93 8.90 13.62
CA THR A 42 15.93 7.92 13.21
C THR A 42 16.03 7.89 11.69
N SER A 43 17.15 7.32 11.20
CA SER A 43 17.30 6.96 9.80
C SER A 43 18.02 5.62 9.68
N LYS A 44 17.63 4.81 8.70
CA LYS A 44 18.21 3.50 8.45
C LYS A 44 18.44 3.29 6.97
N TYR A 45 19.64 2.84 6.61
CA TYR A 45 19.94 2.41 5.24
C TYR A 45 19.46 0.98 5.01
N VAL A 46 18.83 0.76 3.85
CA VAL A 46 18.36 -0.54 3.36
C VAL A 46 19.00 -0.82 2.02
N ASP A 47 19.67 -1.97 1.91
CA ASP A 47 20.30 -2.45 0.67
C ASP A 47 19.29 -3.28 -0.13
N SER A 48 18.27 -2.60 -0.63
CA SER A 48 17.20 -3.18 -1.45
C SER A 48 16.65 -2.12 -2.39
N LYS A 49 16.06 -2.53 -3.51
CA LYS A 49 15.44 -1.62 -4.47
C LYS A 49 14.15 -1.06 -3.91
N LEU A 50 14.05 0.28 -3.86
CA LEU A 50 12.81 0.93 -3.46
C LEU A 50 11.75 0.79 -4.55
N LYS A 51 10.58 0.29 -4.19
CA LYS A 51 9.40 0.28 -5.08
C LYS A 51 8.92 1.70 -5.36
N PRO A 52 8.29 1.94 -6.53
CA PRO A 52 7.63 3.21 -6.80
C PRO A 52 6.61 3.52 -5.70
N SER A 53 6.68 4.71 -5.12
CA SER A 53 5.62 5.15 -4.22
C SER A 53 4.46 5.71 -5.04
N LYS A 54 3.22 5.30 -4.72
CA LYS A 54 2.05 5.99 -5.24
C LYS A 54 2.08 7.44 -4.78
N LEU A 55 1.96 8.38 -5.72
CA LEU A 55 1.41 9.69 -5.41
C LEU A 55 -0.09 9.48 -5.19
N LYS A 56 -0.48 9.02 -3.99
CA LYS A 56 -1.89 8.97 -3.62
C LYS A 56 -2.39 10.40 -3.69
N LYS A 57 -3.44 10.65 -4.45
CA LYS A 57 -4.14 11.93 -4.45
C LYS A 57 -4.99 11.95 -3.18
N HIS A 58 -4.40 12.45 -2.09
CA HIS A 58 -5.10 12.56 -0.81
C HIS A 58 -6.17 13.65 -0.92
N ILE A 59 -7.38 13.33 -0.51
CA ILE A 59 -8.54 14.23 -0.61
C ILE A 59 -8.69 15.05 0.68
N HIS A 60 -8.12 14.53 1.76
CA HIS A 60 -8.08 15.15 3.08
C HIS A 60 -6.70 15.68 3.43
N SER A 61 -6.56 16.23 4.64
CA SER A 61 -5.29 16.76 5.15
C SER A 61 -4.15 15.75 4.93
N SER A 62 -3.14 16.16 4.17
CA SER A 62 -1.96 15.37 3.89
C SER A 62 -0.69 16.14 4.21
N ILE A 63 0.40 15.42 4.35
CA ILE A 63 1.74 16.00 4.45
C ILE A 63 2.47 15.73 3.15
N VAL A 64 2.76 16.83 2.45
CA VAL A 64 3.60 16.80 1.24
C VAL A 64 5.03 17.04 1.65
N TYR A 65 5.97 16.28 1.10
CA TYR A 65 7.38 16.50 1.29
C TYR A 65 8.11 16.73 -0.03
N GLU A 66 9.13 17.56 0.01
CA GLU A 66 10.02 17.84 -1.11
C GLU A 66 11.47 17.62 -0.68
N ILE A 67 12.18 16.75 -1.40
CA ILE A 67 13.62 16.56 -1.25
C ILE A 67 14.32 17.56 -2.17
N LYS A 68 15.24 18.33 -1.62
CA LYS A 68 15.95 19.38 -2.35
C LYS A 68 17.47 19.21 -2.28
N ASN A 69 18.13 19.63 -3.35
CA ASN A 69 19.58 19.72 -3.38
C ASN A 69 20.08 21.00 -2.68
N ASN A 70 21.40 21.18 -2.62
CA ASN A 70 22.04 22.33 -2.01
C ASN A 70 21.77 23.67 -2.76
N GLN A 71 21.31 23.61 -4.01
CA GLN A 71 20.88 24.75 -4.83
C GLN A 71 19.39 25.04 -4.68
N ASN A 72 18.67 24.29 -3.81
CA ASN A 72 17.24 24.43 -3.54
C ASN A 72 16.32 23.95 -4.70
N TYR A 73 16.83 23.17 -5.65
CA TYR A 73 15.99 22.49 -6.64
C TYR A 73 15.37 21.23 -6.03
N THR A 74 14.10 21.00 -6.34
CA THR A 74 13.39 19.79 -5.92
C THR A 74 13.85 18.61 -6.77
N ILE A 75 14.38 17.55 -6.11
CA ILE A 75 14.82 16.29 -6.71
C ILE A 75 13.67 15.28 -6.69
N LEU A 76 12.99 15.17 -5.53
CA LEU A 76 11.90 14.23 -5.30
C LEU A 76 10.76 14.95 -4.58
N LYS A 77 9.54 14.57 -4.90
CA LYS A 77 8.34 15.02 -4.19
C LYS A 77 7.47 13.81 -3.87
N GLY A 78 6.90 13.80 -2.68
CA GLY A 78 5.95 12.78 -2.26
C GLY A 78 4.88 13.35 -1.35
N GLU A 79 3.90 12.51 -1.04
CA GLU A 79 2.75 12.86 -0.20
C GLU A 79 2.39 11.66 0.67
N ILE A 80 2.04 11.91 1.91
CA ILE A 80 1.55 10.91 2.86
C ILE A 80 0.25 11.42 3.51
N ASP A 81 -0.60 10.52 3.94
CA ASP A 81 -1.75 10.87 4.79
C ASP A 81 -1.25 11.56 6.06
N ASN A 82 -2.07 12.42 6.64
CA ASN A 82 -1.73 13.05 7.92
C ASN A 82 -1.63 11.97 9.01
N PRO A 83 -0.43 11.66 9.54
CA PRO A 83 -0.23 10.54 10.46
C PRO A 83 -0.91 10.74 11.82
N LYS A 84 -1.34 11.97 12.13
CA LYS A 84 -2.13 12.25 13.34
C LYS A 84 -3.60 11.86 13.22
N ILE A 85 -4.07 11.53 12.02
CA ILE A 85 -5.47 11.17 11.83
C ILE A 85 -5.62 9.66 11.90
N ILE A 86 -6.42 9.19 12.84
CA ILE A 86 -6.90 7.81 12.91
C ILE A 86 -8.42 7.80 12.76
N HIS A 87 -8.92 6.71 12.19
CA HIS A 87 -10.34 6.51 11.95
C HIS A 87 -10.83 5.34 12.77
N PHE A 88 -11.93 5.54 13.47
CA PHE A 88 -12.67 4.46 14.09
C PHE A 88 -13.97 4.23 13.32
N GLU A 89 -14.23 2.99 12.97
CA GLU A 89 -15.43 2.57 12.25
C GLU A 89 -16.24 1.58 13.08
N ASP A 90 -17.51 1.90 13.28
CA ASP A 90 -18.44 1.04 14.03
C ASP A 90 -19.42 0.36 13.06
N PHE A 91 -19.21 -0.94 12.86
CA PHE A 91 -20.09 -1.82 12.07
C PHE A 91 -21.03 -2.64 12.94
N ALA A 92 -21.08 -2.43 14.26
CA ALA A 92 -21.95 -3.20 15.15
C ALA A 92 -23.42 -2.79 15.03
N ASN A 93 -23.70 -1.63 14.45
CA ASN A 93 -25.03 -1.12 14.20
C ASN A 93 -25.49 -1.40 12.77
N GLU A 94 -26.80 -1.39 12.50
CA GLU A 94 -27.37 -1.54 11.14
C GLU A 94 -26.85 -0.50 10.15
N THR A 95 -26.50 0.69 10.65
CA THR A 95 -25.90 1.76 9.86
C THR A 95 -24.46 1.97 10.37
N PRO A 96 -23.43 1.64 9.57
CA PRO A 96 -22.06 1.91 9.95
C PRO A 96 -21.81 3.40 10.18
N SER A 97 -20.87 3.71 11.06
CA SER A 97 -20.47 5.08 11.36
C SER A 97 -18.96 5.20 11.46
N LYS A 98 -18.44 6.40 11.15
CA LYS A 98 -17.01 6.73 11.20
C LYS A 98 -16.79 7.92 12.13
N THR A 99 -15.78 7.82 12.95
CA THR A 99 -15.30 8.90 13.82
C THR A 99 -13.82 9.13 13.55
N GLU A 100 -13.46 10.37 13.30
CA GLU A 100 -12.08 10.80 13.16
C GLU A 100 -11.54 11.27 14.51
N VAL A 101 -10.33 10.83 14.81
CA VAL A 101 -9.59 11.28 15.99
C VAL A 101 -8.26 11.85 15.54
N VAL A 102 -7.89 13.00 16.10
CA VAL A 102 -6.60 13.65 15.84
C VAL A 102 -5.70 13.41 17.03
N LEU A 103 -4.60 12.69 16.80
CA LEU A 103 -3.57 12.42 17.81
C LEU A 103 -2.80 13.70 18.14
N ASP A 104 -2.38 13.84 19.40
CA ASP A 104 -1.50 14.95 19.82
C ASP A 104 -0.15 14.85 19.12
N ASN A 105 0.47 13.65 19.13
CA ASN A 105 1.71 13.33 18.45
C ASN A 105 1.51 12.09 17.59
N ALA A 106 2.28 11.99 16.50
CA ALA A 106 2.30 10.79 15.68
C ALA A 106 3.68 10.58 15.07
N PHE A 107 3.99 9.32 14.73
CA PHE A 107 5.17 8.97 13.98
C PHE A 107 4.80 8.61 12.54
N PHE A 108 5.73 8.88 11.63
CA PHE A 108 5.60 8.47 10.24
C PHE A 108 6.96 8.21 9.62
N VAL A 109 6.95 7.51 8.52
CA VAL A 109 8.16 7.11 7.81
C VAL A 109 8.10 7.62 6.37
N VAL A 110 9.25 8.09 5.88
CA VAL A 110 9.47 8.36 4.46
C VAL A 110 10.63 7.49 4.00
N LYS A 111 10.38 6.68 2.96
CA LYS A 111 11.41 5.89 2.27
C LYS A 111 11.94 6.71 1.11
N ILE A 112 13.25 6.96 1.07
CA ILE A 112 13.89 7.86 0.10
C ILE A 112 15.04 7.11 -0.58
N PRO A 113 15.06 7.01 -1.93
CA PRO A 113 16.17 6.38 -2.65
C PRO A 113 17.48 7.13 -2.38
N VAL A 114 18.60 6.42 -2.40
CA VAL A 114 19.91 7.04 -2.21
C VAL A 114 20.22 7.93 -3.42
N ASP A 115 20.46 9.21 -3.16
CA ASP A 115 20.88 10.18 -4.17
C ASP A 115 21.93 11.12 -3.53
N PRO A 116 23.15 11.23 -4.08
CA PRO A 116 24.23 12.05 -3.52
C PRO A 116 23.92 13.55 -3.52
N ASP A 117 22.98 14.00 -4.33
CA ASP A 117 22.62 15.42 -4.43
C ASP A 117 21.57 15.84 -3.37
N MET A 118 21.03 14.91 -2.61
CA MET A 118 20.05 15.20 -1.54
C MET A 118 20.70 16.01 -0.42
N TYR A 119 20.08 17.14 -0.09
CA TYR A 119 20.58 18.06 0.93
C TYR A 119 19.62 18.26 2.09
N LYS A 120 18.31 18.44 1.79
CA LYS A 120 17.27 18.66 2.79
C LYS A 120 15.92 18.12 2.36
N ILE A 121 15.06 17.88 3.34
CA ILE A 121 13.63 17.63 3.17
C ILE A 121 12.82 18.81 3.69
N GLU A 122 11.84 19.25 2.95
CA GLU A 122 10.88 20.29 3.34
C GLU A 122 9.49 19.66 3.43
N PHE A 123 8.76 19.99 4.49
CA PHE A 123 7.40 19.49 4.73
C PHE A 123 6.37 20.59 4.59
N TYR A 124 5.23 20.23 4.03
CA TYR A 124 4.08 21.12 3.81
C TYR A 124 2.80 20.41 4.21
N LYS A 125 1.85 21.14 4.81
CA LYS A 125 0.49 20.66 5.02
C LYS A 125 -0.36 21.05 3.83
N SER A 126 -1.14 20.09 3.31
CA SER A 126 -2.11 20.31 2.24
C SER A 126 -3.51 20.18 2.83
N ASP A 127 -4.15 21.31 3.09
CA ASP A 127 -5.54 21.43 3.56
C ASP A 127 -6.31 22.47 2.70
N GLY A 128 -6.09 22.41 1.37
CA GLY A 128 -6.61 23.39 0.40
C GLY A 128 -5.60 24.48 0.04
N ALA A 129 -4.54 24.68 0.82
CA ALA A 129 -3.39 25.51 0.50
C ALA A 129 -2.10 24.87 1.02
N TYR A 130 -1.01 24.98 0.25
CA TYR A 130 0.30 24.50 0.70
C TYR A 130 0.86 25.43 1.78
N LYS A 131 0.91 24.97 3.03
CA LYS A 131 1.54 25.66 4.14
C LYS A 131 2.82 24.96 4.53
N LYS A 132 3.99 25.61 4.38
CA LYS A 132 5.26 25.06 4.86
C LYS A 132 5.22 24.87 6.36
N LEU A 133 5.53 23.66 6.82
CA LEU A 133 5.66 23.31 8.24
C LEU A 133 7.09 23.60 8.71
N ASN A 134 8.07 22.85 8.17
CA ASN A 134 9.48 23.06 8.48
C ASN A 134 10.40 22.45 7.42
N GLU A 135 11.72 22.51 7.67
CA GLU A 135 12.75 21.84 6.86
C GLU A 135 13.77 21.15 7.75
N ILE A 136 14.30 20.03 7.30
CA ILE A 136 15.32 19.25 7.98
C ILE A 136 16.45 18.94 6.99
N LYS A 137 17.70 19.22 7.38
CA LYS A 137 18.87 18.91 6.56
C LYS A 137 19.33 17.47 6.81
N PHE A 138 19.64 16.75 5.75
CA PHE A 138 20.27 15.44 5.82
C PHE A 138 21.74 15.61 6.23
N ILE A 139 22.01 15.87 7.49
CA ILE A 139 23.36 15.90 8.01
C ILE A 139 23.62 14.48 8.53
N ASN A 140 24.70 13.83 8.03
CA ASN A 140 25.21 12.49 8.43
C ASN A 140 24.67 11.99 9.77
N TYR A 141 23.43 11.52 9.80
CA TYR A 141 22.86 10.85 10.96
C TYR A 141 23.50 9.45 11.03
N LYS A 142 24.48 9.31 11.90
CA LYS A 142 24.95 7.99 12.30
C LYS A 142 23.96 7.42 13.31
N ASN A 143 23.15 6.47 12.87
CA ASN A 143 22.39 5.67 13.82
C ASN A 143 23.29 4.69 14.55
N ASN A 144 23.34 4.86 15.87
CA ASN A 144 23.80 3.86 16.84
C ASN A 144 22.57 3.38 17.65
N THR A 145 21.50 2.99 17.02
CA THR A 145 20.43 2.28 17.73
C THR A 145 20.76 0.79 17.74
N GLU A 146 20.73 0.17 18.90
CA GLU A 146 20.72 -1.29 19.03
C GLU A 146 19.53 -1.80 18.21
N ARG A 147 19.77 -2.84 17.40
CA ARG A 147 18.72 -3.45 16.58
C ARG A 147 17.98 -4.48 17.41
N GLU A 148 16.66 -4.40 17.43
CA GLU A 148 15.83 -5.46 17.98
C GLU A 148 15.41 -6.41 16.85
N ILE A 149 16.02 -7.59 16.85
CA ILE A 149 15.78 -8.61 15.83
C ILE A 149 14.80 -9.64 16.37
N PHE A 150 13.65 -9.69 15.72
CA PHE A 150 12.59 -10.65 15.99
C PHE A 150 12.51 -11.67 14.86
N PRO A 151 12.01 -12.88 15.13
CA PRO A 151 11.70 -13.84 14.08
C PRO A 151 10.66 -13.26 13.10
N VAL A 152 10.88 -13.50 11.81
CA VAL A 152 9.91 -13.17 10.75
C VAL A 152 9.44 -14.48 10.14
N THR A 153 8.15 -14.75 10.25
CA THR A 153 7.53 -15.95 9.68
C THR A 153 6.92 -15.62 8.32
N ASP A 154 7.32 -16.41 7.32
CA ASP A 154 6.76 -16.39 5.97
C ASP A 154 5.35 -17.00 6.01
N ILE A 155 4.31 -16.18 5.87
CA ILE A 155 2.92 -16.64 5.78
C ILE A 155 2.60 -17.04 4.34
N MET A 156 2.99 -16.18 3.39
CA MET A 156 2.85 -16.42 1.95
C MET A 156 3.94 -15.64 1.21
N VAL A 157 4.78 -16.33 0.46
CA VAL A 157 5.84 -15.71 -0.34
C VAL A 157 5.73 -16.17 -1.79
N ASN A 158 5.39 -15.25 -2.67
CA ASN A 158 5.17 -15.49 -4.10
C ASN A 158 6.32 -14.94 -4.97
N GLY A 159 7.26 -14.22 -4.38
CA GLY A 159 8.42 -13.71 -5.09
C GLY A 159 9.25 -12.73 -4.27
N ASP A 160 10.19 -12.09 -4.94
CA ASP A 160 11.10 -11.13 -4.33
C ASP A 160 10.35 -9.92 -3.75
N ASN A 161 10.76 -9.43 -2.59
CA ASN A 161 10.12 -8.30 -1.91
C ASN A 161 10.09 -7.03 -2.77
N SER A 162 11.09 -6.83 -3.60
CA SER A 162 11.16 -5.67 -4.51
C SER A 162 10.14 -5.70 -5.65
N SER A 163 9.56 -6.89 -5.94
CA SER A 163 8.58 -7.11 -7.02
C SER A 163 7.22 -7.56 -6.52
N ARG A 164 6.92 -7.43 -5.22
CA ARG A 164 5.63 -7.79 -4.59
C ARG A 164 5.16 -6.68 -3.67
N VAL A 165 3.84 -6.61 -3.48
CA VAL A 165 3.24 -5.85 -2.37
C VAL A 165 3.42 -6.67 -1.10
N ASN A 166 4.18 -6.14 -0.14
CA ASN A 166 4.49 -6.83 1.11
C ASN A 166 3.55 -6.39 2.22
N ILE A 167 2.67 -7.29 2.64
CA ILE A 167 1.80 -7.12 3.81
C ILE A 167 2.55 -7.66 5.02
N VAL A 168 2.69 -6.83 6.05
CA VAL A 168 3.40 -7.21 7.27
C VAL A 168 2.46 -7.10 8.46
N PHE A 169 2.34 -8.20 9.20
CA PHE A 169 1.60 -8.26 10.44
C PHE A 169 2.54 -8.06 11.63
N LEU A 170 2.10 -7.24 12.58
CA LEU A 170 2.66 -7.10 13.92
C LEU A 170 1.64 -7.67 14.93
N GLY A 171 2.10 -8.42 15.91
CA GLY A 171 1.26 -8.93 17.00
C GLY A 171 1.45 -8.10 18.25
N ASP A 172 0.36 -7.69 18.94
CA ASP A 172 0.44 -7.05 20.24
C ASP A 172 -0.38 -7.81 21.29
N GLY A 173 0.14 -7.91 22.51
CA GLY A 173 -0.48 -8.68 23.58
C GLY A 173 -0.40 -10.19 23.42
N TYR A 174 0.49 -10.72 22.59
CA TYR A 174 0.82 -12.14 22.53
C TYR A 174 2.12 -12.38 23.30
N GLN A 175 2.08 -13.21 24.33
CA GLN A 175 3.28 -13.64 25.04
C GLN A 175 4.12 -14.61 24.19
N GLN A 176 5.39 -14.83 24.56
CA GLN A 176 6.29 -15.74 23.84
C GLN A 176 5.70 -17.14 23.59
N ASN A 177 4.95 -17.68 24.56
CA ASN A 177 4.29 -18.98 24.45
C ASN A 177 3.00 -18.95 23.60
N GLN A 178 2.53 -17.79 23.16
CA GLN A 178 1.36 -17.57 22.32
C GLN A 178 1.72 -17.22 20.87
N MET A 179 3.01 -17.23 20.49
CA MET A 179 3.42 -16.91 19.11
C MET A 179 2.82 -17.88 18.08
N HIS A 180 2.59 -19.15 18.46
CA HIS A 180 1.90 -20.09 17.60
C HIS A 180 0.43 -19.66 17.33
N ASP A 181 -0.25 -19.16 18.35
CA ASP A 181 -1.64 -18.67 18.21
C ASP A 181 -1.66 -17.42 17.31
N TYR A 182 -0.70 -16.49 17.53
CA TYR A 182 -0.53 -15.32 16.67
C TYR A 182 -0.37 -15.69 15.19
N ILE A 183 0.53 -16.63 14.88
CA ILE A 183 0.74 -17.07 13.49
C ILE A 183 -0.53 -17.71 12.91
N SER A 184 -1.26 -18.50 13.71
CA SER A 184 -2.55 -19.07 13.28
C SER A 184 -3.59 -17.99 12.97
N ASP A 185 -3.70 -16.98 13.82
CA ASP A 185 -4.63 -15.84 13.63
C ASP A 185 -4.28 -15.05 12.36
N VAL A 186 -2.98 -14.81 12.09
CA VAL A 186 -2.51 -14.16 10.85
C VAL A 186 -2.83 -15.00 9.63
N GLN A 187 -2.67 -16.32 9.70
CA GLN A 187 -3.00 -17.24 8.59
C GLN A 187 -4.49 -17.19 8.26
N ASP A 188 -5.36 -17.11 9.27
CA ASP A 188 -6.81 -17.03 9.08
C ASP A 188 -7.21 -15.74 8.38
N VAL A 189 -6.68 -14.59 8.81
CA VAL A 189 -6.93 -13.28 8.15
C VAL A 189 -6.38 -13.28 6.72
N SER A 190 -5.16 -13.76 6.52
CA SER A 190 -4.53 -13.83 5.19
C SER A 190 -5.32 -14.72 4.25
N SER A 191 -5.74 -15.89 4.72
CA SER A 191 -6.56 -16.83 3.93
C SER A 191 -7.87 -16.20 3.49
N ALA A 192 -8.56 -15.47 4.37
CA ALA A 192 -9.80 -14.82 4.01
C ALA A 192 -9.59 -13.67 3.03
N LEU A 193 -8.53 -12.87 3.19
CA LEU A 193 -8.17 -11.80 2.25
C LEU A 193 -7.95 -12.37 0.85
N PHE A 194 -7.11 -13.42 0.72
CA PHE A 194 -6.77 -14.02 -0.57
C PHE A 194 -7.81 -14.99 -1.12
N ASN A 195 -8.91 -15.23 -0.40
CA ASN A 195 -10.14 -15.82 -0.94
C ASN A 195 -11.14 -14.76 -1.43
N THR A 196 -10.85 -13.47 -1.26
CA THR A 196 -11.72 -12.37 -1.68
C THR A 196 -11.19 -11.73 -2.96
N ALA A 197 -12.05 -11.55 -3.99
CA ALA A 197 -11.67 -10.83 -5.20
C ALA A 197 -11.52 -9.32 -4.90
N PRO A 198 -10.54 -8.62 -5.53
CA PRO A 198 -9.62 -9.10 -6.56
C PRO A 198 -8.32 -9.72 -6.01
N TYR A 199 -8.11 -9.76 -4.69
CA TYR A 199 -6.86 -10.29 -4.09
C TYR A 199 -6.63 -11.76 -4.47
N SER A 200 -7.69 -12.57 -4.57
CA SER A 200 -7.62 -13.95 -5.05
C SER A 200 -7.14 -14.07 -6.50
N ASN A 201 -7.50 -13.09 -7.34
CA ASN A 201 -7.10 -13.07 -8.74
C ASN A 201 -5.65 -12.59 -8.93
N TYR A 202 -5.15 -11.79 -8.01
CA TYR A 202 -3.82 -11.19 -8.04
C TYR A 202 -2.91 -11.68 -6.91
N ILE A 203 -3.20 -12.84 -6.34
CA ILE A 203 -2.49 -13.40 -5.19
C ILE A 203 -0.96 -13.44 -5.41
N ASN A 204 -0.51 -13.75 -6.63
CA ASN A 204 0.92 -13.82 -6.96
C ASN A 204 1.64 -12.46 -6.91
N TYR A 205 0.92 -11.35 -6.79
CA TYR A 205 1.48 -10.00 -6.66
C TYR A 205 1.75 -9.60 -5.21
N PHE A 206 1.43 -10.48 -4.24
CA PHE A 206 1.54 -10.19 -2.82
C PHE A 206 2.45 -11.19 -2.11
N ASN A 207 3.19 -10.69 -1.11
CA ASN A 207 3.78 -11.47 -0.04
C ASN A 207 3.12 -11.09 1.28
N VAL A 208 3.11 -12.03 2.24
CA VAL A 208 2.60 -11.81 3.59
C VAL A 208 3.62 -12.34 4.59
N TYR A 209 3.94 -11.50 5.57
CA TYR A 209 4.89 -11.79 6.64
C TYR A 209 4.28 -11.50 8.00
N ALA A 210 4.72 -12.22 9.02
CA ALA A 210 4.40 -11.95 10.42
C ALA A 210 5.69 -11.77 11.22
N ILE A 211 5.82 -10.65 11.92
CA ILE A 211 6.95 -10.42 12.84
C ILE A 211 6.51 -10.86 14.23
N GLU A 212 7.24 -11.80 14.83
CA GLU A 212 6.91 -12.41 16.11
C GLU A 212 7.50 -11.57 17.26
N VAL A 213 6.75 -10.56 17.71
CA VAL A 213 7.14 -9.65 18.79
C VAL A 213 6.39 -10.04 20.06
N PRO A 214 7.06 -10.67 21.06
CA PRO A 214 6.39 -11.08 22.28
C PRO A 214 6.16 -9.90 23.22
N SER A 215 4.95 -9.81 23.77
CA SER A 215 4.61 -8.93 24.88
C SER A 215 4.87 -9.62 26.23
N GLU A 216 5.08 -8.83 27.29
CA GLU A 216 5.22 -9.34 28.66
C GLU A 216 3.89 -9.94 29.15
N ASP A 217 2.77 -9.24 28.90
CA ASP A 217 1.44 -9.69 29.27
C ASP A 217 0.60 -10.09 28.04
N SER A 218 -0.38 -10.96 28.28
CA SER A 218 -1.37 -11.35 27.27
C SER A 218 -2.58 -10.41 27.32
N GLY A 219 -3.06 -9.96 26.16
CA GLY A 219 -4.21 -9.08 26.06
C GLY A 219 -3.87 -7.65 25.67
N THR A 220 -4.66 -6.69 26.13
CA THR A 220 -4.49 -5.26 25.84
C THR A 220 -5.17 -4.45 26.93
N ASP A 221 -4.76 -3.21 27.10
CA ASP A 221 -5.39 -2.31 28.06
C ASP A 221 -6.88 -2.11 27.76
N HIS A 222 -7.69 -2.19 28.81
CA HIS A 222 -9.09 -1.83 28.84
C HIS A 222 -9.40 -1.02 30.11
N PRO A 223 -9.15 0.29 30.13
CA PRO A 223 -9.31 1.13 31.31
C PRO A 223 -10.78 1.36 31.72
N ALA A 224 -11.75 0.96 30.88
CA ALA A 224 -13.20 1.13 31.07
C ALA A 224 -13.60 2.60 31.37
N THR A 225 -12.92 3.56 30.72
CA THR A 225 -13.10 4.99 30.95
C THR A 225 -14.05 5.67 29.97
N ALA A 226 -14.31 5.06 28.81
CA ALA A 226 -15.18 5.63 27.81
C ALA A 226 -16.64 5.64 28.26
N PRO A 227 -17.41 6.73 28.01
CA PRO A 227 -18.82 6.84 28.43
C PRO A 227 -19.73 5.78 27.79
N ASP A 228 -19.39 5.29 26.63
CA ASP A 228 -20.12 4.26 25.87
C ASP A 228 -19.73 2.82 26.26
N CYS A 229 -18.82 2.65 27.21
CA CYS A 229 -18.44 1.35 27.79
C CYS A 229 -19.57 0.71 28.63
N GLY A 230 -20.74 1.38 28.80
CA GLY A 230 -21.82 1.01 29.67
C GLY A 230 -22.56 -0.28 29.27
N GLY A 231 -22.43 -1.34 30.07
CA GLY A 231 -23.30 -2.52 30.07
C GLY A 231 -22.70 -3.83 29.59
N TYR A 232 -21.49 -3.83 29.03
CA TYR A 232 -20.77 -5.03 28.65
C TYR A 232 -19.38 -5.03 29.31
N ASN A 233 -19.17 -5.92 30.28
CA ASN A 233 -17.91 -6.15 30.99
C ASN A 233 -17.11 -4.87 31.28
N ASN A 234 -17.46 -4.20 32.39
CA ASN A 234 -16.69 -3.06 32.90
C ASN A 234 -15.41 -3.52 33.64
N ASP A 235 -14.87 -4.68 33.28
CA ASP A 235 -13.66 -5.18 33.92
C ASP A 235 -12.45 -4.35 33.44
N VAL A 236 -11.93 -3.56 34.35
CA VAL A 236 -10.68 -2.81 34.11
C VAL A 236 -9.56 -3.83 34.03
N PHE A 237 -8.80 -3.77 32.96
CA PHE A 237 -7.65 -4.64 32.71
C PHE A 237 -6.48 -3.81 32.17
N TYR A 238 -5.27 -4.09 32.63
CA TYR A 238 -4.06 -3.50 32.13
C TYR A 238 -3.07 -4.61 31.81
N ALA A 239 -2.39 -4.48 30.66
CA ALA A 239 -1.43 -5.43 30.15
C ALA A 239 -0.18 -4.69 29.68
N ASP A 240 0.99 -5.15 30.08
CA ASP A 240 2.27 -4.67 29.58
C ASP A 240 2.52 -5.28 28.19
N THR A 241 2.07 -4.58 27.15
CA THR A 241 2.19 -5.02 25.76
C THR A 241 3.28 -4.26 25.03
N TYR A 242 3.84 -4.86 23.97
CA TYR A 242 5.03 -4.32 23.31
C TYR A 242 4.75 -2.99 22.59
N PHE A 243 3.56 -2.82 21.99
CA PHE A 243 3.16 -1.61 21.28
C PHE A 243 2.16 -0.76 22.05
N ASP A 244 1.94 -1.09 23.34
CA ASP A 244 1.05 -0.34 24.24
C ASP A 244 -0.35 -0.14 23.65
N SER A 245 -0.97 -1.25 23.21
CA SER A 245 -2.33 -1.19 22.69
C SER A 245 -3.37 -0.96 23.79
N SER A 246 -4.37 -0.12 23.50
CA SER A 246 -5.43 0.19 24.45
C SER A 246 -6.78 0.41 23.78
N PHE A 247 -7.83 0.00 24.46
CA PHE A 247 -9.20 0.45 24.23
C PHE A 247 -9.47 1.83 24.87
N ASP A 248 -10.65 2.34 24.68
CA ASP A 248 -11.19 3.56 25.28
C ASP A 248 -10.43 4.84 24.96
N LEU A 249 -9.55 4.80 23.98
CA LEU A 249 -8.82 5.97 23.53
C LEU A 249 -9.80 7.07 23.08
N TYR A 250 -9.50 8.31 23.45
CA TYR A 250 -10.33 9.48 23.12
C TYR A 250 -11.80 9.38 23.54
N ASN A 251 -12.08 8.63 24.60
CA ASN A 251 -13.43 8.35 25.14
C ASN A 251 -14.35 7.58 24.17
N ILE A 252 -13.79 6.76 23.30
CA ILE A 252 -14.49 5.87 22.38
C ILE A 252 -14.17 4.43 22.79
N HIS A 253 -15.17 3.67 23.31
CA HIS A 253 -14.93 2.35 23.89
C HIS A 253 -14.27 1.35 22.94
N ARG A 254 -14.69 1.32 21.69
CA ARG A 254 -14.22 0.34 20.70
C ARG A 254 -13.02 0.82 19.88
N LEU A 255 -12.54 2.04 20.12
CA LEU A 255 -11.33 2.52 19.50
C LEU A 255 -10.14 1.84 20.16
N LEU A 256 -9.61 0.82 19.48
CA LEU A 256 -8.42 0.06 19.83
C LEU A 256 -7.27 0.48 18.93
N TYR A 257 -6.21 1.01 19.53
CA TYR A 257 -5.04 1.45 18.77
C TYR A 257 -3.76 1.28 19.57
N ILE A 258 -2.61 1.24 18.88
CA ILE A 258 -1.28 1.20 19.51
C ILE A 258 -0.83 2.62 19.89
N GLN A 259 -0.28 2.80 21.07
CA GLN A 259 0.21 4.07 21.56
C GLN A 259 1.71 4.25 21.27
N ASP A 260 2.50 3.15 21.25
CA ASP A 260 3.91 3.19 20.85
C ASP A 260 4.09 2.89 19.34
N GLN A 261 3.68 3.86 18.51
CA GLN A 261 3.92 3.82 17.06
C GLN A 261 5.42 3.84 16.71
N SER A 262 6.25 4.45 17.59
CA SER A 262 7.69 4.53 17.37
C SER A 262 8.33 3.15 17.41
N ALA A 263 7.98 2.33 18.41
CA ALA A 263 8.44 0.95 18.52
C ALA A 263 7.98 0.11 17.32
N ALA A 264 6.72 0.28 16.88
CA ALA A 264 6.20 -0.44 15.70
C ALA A 264 7.02 -0.15 14.43
N PHE A 265 7.38 1.12 14.18
CA PHE A 265 8.25 1.47 13.06
C PHE A 265 9.68 0.97 13.21
N ASP A 266 10.23 0.93 14.42
CA ASP A 266 11.58 0.39 14.65
C ASP A 266 11.62 -1.11 14.37
N VAL A 267 10.62 -1.87 14.85
CA VAL A 267 10.45 -3.30 14.56
C VAL A 267 10.35 -3.55 13.05
N LEU A 268 9.52 -2.80 12.35
CA LEU A 268 9.37 -2.93 10.89
C LEU A 268 10.68 -2.62 10.17
N ALA A 269 11.32 -1.50 10.51
CA ALA A 269 12.57 -1.09 9.88
C ALA A 269 13.70 -2.09 10.13
N ASP A 270 13.73 -2.75 11.29
CA ASP A 270 14.79 -3.68 11.65
C ASP A 270 14.58 -5.09 11.08
N ASN A 271 13.34 -5.54 10.91
CA ASN A 271 13.05 -6.92 10.58
C ASN A 271 12.46 -7.11 9.17
N MET A 272 11.67 -6.15 8.67
CA MET A 272 11.04 -6.23 7.35
C MET A 272 10.95 -4.84 6.69
N PRO A 273 12.08 -4.23 6.29
CA PRO A 273 12.13 -2.84 5.80
C PRO A 273 11.35 -2.59 4.50
N ASP A 274 11.08 -3.65 3.72
CA ASP A 274 10.37 -3.57 2.43
C ASP A 274 8.83 -3.63 2.57
N TRP A 275 8.26 -3.41 3.79
CA TRP A 275 6.80 -3.38 3.99
C TRP A 275 6.11 -2.32 3.13
N ASP A 276 4.88 -2.63 2.68
CA ASP A 276 3.98 -1.70 1.99
C ASP A 276 2.68 -1.46 2.78
N ILE A 277 2.16 -2.51 3.42
CA ILE A 277 0.92 -2.49 4.20
C ILE A 277 1.22 -3.06 5.59
N ILE A 278 0.74 -2.38 6.63
CA ILE A 278 0.97 -2.77 8.02
C ILE A 278 -0.37 -3.11 8.66
N PHE A 279 -0.47 -4.33 9.18
CA PHE A 279 -1.55 -4.76 10.04
C PHE A 279 -1.04 -4.97 11.46
N VAL A 280 -1.79 -4.51 12.46
CA VAL A 280 -1.53 -4.81 13.87
C VAL A 280 -2.68 -5.63 14.41
N MET A 281 -2.39 -6.87 14.78
CA MET A 281 -3.35 -7.79 15.38
C MET A 281 -3.17 -7.79 16.89
N VAL A 282 -4.22 -7.42 17.62
CA VAL A 282 -4.20 -7.34 19.08
C VAL A 282 -4.87 -8.57 19.69
N ASN A 283 -4.19 -9.20 20.64
CA ASN A 283 -4.62 -10.44 21.30
C ASN A 283 -5.79 -10.23 22.27
N THR A 284 -6.95 -9.85 21.76
CA THR A 284 -8.18 -9.72 22.54
C THR A 284 -9.39 -10.19 21.74
N PRO A 285 -10.34 -10.93 22.35
CA PRO A 285 -11.57 -11.31 21.68
C PRO A 285 -12.62 -10.19 21.64
N MET A 286 -12.36 -9.06 22.30
CA MET A 286 -13.26 -7.93 22.32
C MET A 286 -13.25 -7.22 20.96
N TYR A 287 -14.42 -6.84 20.46
CA TYR A 287 -14.53 -6.08 19.22
C TYR A 287 -13.91 -4.69 19.34
N GLY A 288 -12.97 -4.38 18.46
CA GLY A 288 -12.35 -3.07 18.38
C GLY A 288 -11.31 -3.01 17.27
N GLY A 289 -10.95 -1.80 16.90
CA GLY A 289 -9.94 -1.50 15.90
C GLY A 289 -9.91 -0.03 15.54
N ALA A 290 -9.00 0.34 14.67
CA ALA A 290 -8.91 1.66 14.05
C ALA A 290 -8.05 1.60 12.79
N GLY A 291 -8.40 2.40 11.79
CA GLY A 291 -7.61 2.64 10.60
C GLY A 291 -6.72 3.88 10.75
N GLY A 292 -5.71 3.98 9.90
CA GLY A 292 -4.76 5.07 9.85
C GLY A 292 -3.44 4.61 9.25
N THR A 293 -2.33 5.09 9.79
CA THR A 293 -0.98 4.61 9.41
C THR A 293 -0.83 3.10 9.67
N PHE A 294 -1.44 2.60 10.73
CA PHE A 294 -1.58 1.20 11.07
C PHE A 294 -3.06 0.82 10.99
N ALA A 295 -3.37 -0.29 10.35
CA ALA A 295 -4.69 -0.91 10.47
C ALA A 295 -4.66 -1.86 11.67
N VAL A 296 -5.26 -1.42 12.77
CA VAL A 296 -5.28 -2.15 14.06
C VAL A 296 -6.62 -2.85 14.21
N PHE A 297 -6.62 -4.11 14.60
CA PHE A 297 -7.83 -4.90 14.86
C PHE A 297 -7.61 -6.01 15.88
N SER A 298 -8.68 -6.40 16.55
CA SER A 298 -8.69 -7.46 17.56
C SER A 298 -8.85 -8.86 16.94
N ARG A 299 -8.85 -9.91 17.77
CA ARG A 299 -9.20 -11.29 17.38
C ARG A 299 -10.72 -11.57 17.34
N HIS A 300 -11.55 -10.56 17.35
CA HIS A 300 -12.99 -10.74 17.26
C HIS A 300 -13.39 -11.43 15.95
N SER A 301 -14.48 -12.19 15.94
CA SER A 301 -14.92 -12.97 14.76
C SER A 301 -15.19 -12.15 13.48
N THR A 302 -15.39 -10.83 13.61
CA THR A 302 -15.54 -9.90 12.47
C THR A 302 -14.22 -9.28 12.01
N SER A 303 -13.12 -9.51 12.71
CA SER A 303 -11.83 -8.83 12.44
C SER A 303 -11.29 -9.12 11.06
N THR A 304 -11.51 -10.32 10.56
CA THR A 304 -11.15 -10.69 9.18
C THR A 304 -11.86 -9.79 8.15
N GLU A 305 -13.15 -9.54 8.34
CA GLU A 305 -13.95 -8.67 7.47
C GLU A 305 -13.50 -7.21 7.57
N ILE A 306 -13.14 -6.76 8.78
CA ILE A 306 -12.58 -5.44 9.03
C ILE A 306 -11.24 -5.29 8.32
N ALA A 307 -10.31 -6.25 8.46
CA ALA A 307 -9.02 -6.20 7.77
C ALA A 307 -9.18 -6.11 6.24
N ILE A 308 -10.15 -6.84 5.66
CA ILE A 308 -10.45 -6.78 4.22
C ILE A 308 -11.08 -5.43 3.83
N HIS A 309 -11.85 -4.80 4.70
CA HIS A 309 -12.37 -3.45 4.47
C HIS A 309 -11.25 -2.41 4.54
N GLU A 310 -10.42 -2.45 5.59
CA GLU A 310 -9.32 -1.50 5.81
C GLU A 310 -8.24 -1.53 4.71
N ILE A 311 -7.96 -2.69 4.10
CA ILE A 311 -7.05 -2.75 2.95
C ILE A 311 -7.66 -2.05 1.73
N GLY A 312 -8.97 -1.95 1.62
CA GLY A 312 -9.64 -1.13 0.62
C GLY A 312 -9.28 0.35 0.75
N HIS A 313 -9.16 0.87 1.99
CA HIS A 313 -8.68 2.22 2.24
C HIS A 313 -7.17 2.34 2.07
N SER A 314 -6.41 1.56 2.82
CA SER A 314 -4.96 1.72 2.93
C SER A 314 -4.21 1.38 1.65
N PHE A 315 -4.64 0.36 0.91
CA PHE A 315 -4.01 -0.07 -0.33
C PHE A 315 -4.65 0.57 -1.57
N ALA A 316 -5.98 0.47 -1.70
CA ALA A 316 -6.66 0.92 -2.91
C ALA A 316 -7.17 2.38 -2.82
N GLY A 317 -7.11 3.05 -1.66
CA GLY A 317 -7.57 4.43 -1.53
C GLY A 317 -9.07 4.59 -1.83
N LEU A 318 -9.87 3.57 -1.51
CA LEU A 318 -11.32 3.60 -1.67
C LEU A 318 -11.97 4.41 -0.54
N ALA A 319 -13.09 5.05 -0.83
CA ALA A 319 -13.93 5.69 0.17
C ALA A 319 -14.92 4.71 0.78
N ASP A 320 -15.42 5.04 1.98
CA ASP A 320 -16.61 4.40 2.52
C ASP A 320 -17.83 4.63 1.63
N GLU A 321 -18.60 3.58 1.39
CA GLU A 321 -19.86 3.66 0.65
C GLU A 321 -21.08 3.84 1.55
N TYR A 322 -20.91 3.80 2.89
CA TYR A 322 -21.86 4.36 3.82
C TYR A 322 -21.60 5.87 4.02
N TRP A 323 -22.60 6.61 4.51
CA TRP A 323 -22.42 8.06 4.71
C TRP A 323 -21.68 8.34 6.03
N ALA A 324 -20.40 8.68 5.91
CA ALA A 324 -19.56 9.03 7.05
C ALA A 324 -19.57 10.53 7.40
N GLY A 325 -20.26 11.37 6.59
CA GLY A 325 -20.32 12.82 6.79
C GLY A 325 -19.60 13.61 5.72
N PHE A 326 -19.83 14.93 5.66
CA PHE A 326 -19.24 15.81 4.65
C PHE A 326 -17.71 15.91 4.72
N ASN A 327 -17.13 15.70 5.89
CA ASN A 327 -15.68 15.73 6.08
C ASN A 327 -14.96 14.57 5.36
N TYR A 328 -15.69 13.50 5.05
CA TYR A 328 -15.15 12.32 4.37
C TYR A 328 -15.56 12.24 2.91
N ALA A 329 -16.45 13.13 2.47
CA ALA A 329 -16.90 13.17 1.09
C ALA A 329 -15.85 13.78 0.17
N GLY A 330 -15.53 13.12 -0.94
CA GLY A 330 -14.50 13.55 -1.85
C GLY A 330 -14.51 12.78 -3.18
N GLU A 331 -13.62 13.14 -4.07
CA GLU A 331 -13.47 12.51 -5.38
C GLU A 331 -12.58 11.25 -5.29
N TYR A 332 -13.15 10.12 -4.90
CA TYR A 332 -12.52 8.78 -4.86
C TYR A 332 -12.90 7.97 -6.11
N ALA A 333 -12.31 6.81 -6.29
CA ALA A 333 -12.69 5.91 -7.38
C ALA A 333 -14.18 5.49 -7.27
N ASN A 334 -14.65 5.24 -6.04
CA ASN A 334 -15.99 4.79 -5.70
C ASN A 334 -16.87 5.88 -5.08
N MET A 335 -16.48 7.15 -5.15
CA MET A 335 -17.27 8.30 -4.70
C MET A 335 -17.04 9.52 -5.59
N THR A 336 -18.11 10.24 -5.96
CA THR A 336 -18.04 11.44 -6.80
C THR A 336 -19.25 12.35 -6.59
N ALA A 337 -19.05 13.65 -6.84
CA ALA A 337 -20.15 14.61 -6.97
C ALA A 337 -20.81 14.60 -8.38
N ASN A 338 -20.21 13.92 -9.35
CA ASN A 338 -20.75 13.81 -10.70
C ASN A 338 -21.84 12.73 -10.80
N ASN A 339 -23.05 13.09 -11.19
CA ASN A 339 -24.17 12.17 -11.41
C ASN A 339 -24.56 11.98 -12.90
N ASN A 340 -23.75 12.51 -13.81
CA ASN A 340 -24.02 12.36 -15.24
C ASN A 340 -23.58 10.96 -15.72
N PRO A 341 -24.49 10.10 -16.23
CA PRO A 341 -24.14 8.75 -16.68
C PRO A 341 -23.10 8.70 -17.80
N GLU A 342 -22.98 9.75 -18.61
CA GLU A 342 -22.02 9.78 -19.73
C GLU A 342 -20.58 10.10 -19.28
N THR A 343 -20.42 10.74 -18.14
CA THR A 343 -19.11 11.27 -17.68
C THR A 343 -18.71 10.80 -16.29
N ILE A 344 -19.54 10.00 -15.62
CA ILE A 344 -19.20 9.45 -14.30
C ILE A 344 -18.01 8.49 -14.41
N LYS A 345 -17.15 8.46 -13.39
CA LYS A 345 -15.88 7.69 -13.40
C LYS A 345 -16.06 6.21 -13.72
N TRP A 346 -17.20 5.64 -13.34
CA TRP A 346 -17.54 4.24 -13.57
C TRP A 346 -18.59 4.02 -14.64
N ASN A 347 -18.66 4.92 -15.62
CA ASN A 347 -19.63 4.84 -16.73
C ASN A 347 -19.55 3.53 -17.52
N ALA A 348 -18.36 2.95 -17.67
CA ALA A 348 -18.14 1.67 -18.34
C ALA A 348 -18.81 0.47 -17.63
N TRP A 349 -19.14 0.61 -16.35
CA TRP A 349 -19.79 -0.41 -15.53
C TRP A 349 -21.29 -0.19 -15.35
N LEU A 350 -21.83 0.97 -15.76
CA LEU A 350 -23.24 1.29 -15.51
C LEU A 350 -24.18 0.22 -16.04
N TYR A 351 -25.12 -0.18 -15.18
CA TYR A 351 -26.15 -1.17 -15.41
C TYR A 351 -25.69 -2.63 -15.49
N ASP A 352 -24.41 -2.88 -15.22
CA ASP A 352 -23.86 -4.22 -15.06
C ASP A 352 -23.52 -4.48 -13.58
N ASN A 353 -23.71 -5.72 -13.09
CA ASN A 353 -23.38 -6.14 -11.73
C ASN A 353 -23.94 -5.19 -10.66
N ASP A 354 -25.17 -4.71 -10.86
CA ASP A 354 -25.86 -3.75 -9.97
C ASP A 354 -25.13 -2.42 -9.79
N ILE A 355 -24.18 -2.09 -10.68
CA ILE A 355 -23.53 -0.77 -10.68
C ILE A 355 -24.49 0.29 -11.22
N GLY A 356 -24.66 1.35 -10.44
CA GLY A 356 -25.53 2.47 -10.74
C GLY A 356 -24.96 3.80 -10.30
N ILE A 357 -25.82 4.78 -10.15
CA ILE A 357 -25.53 6.09 -9.58
C ILE A 357 -26.43 6.25 -8.37
N TYR A 358 -25.92 5.85 -7.22
CA TYR A 358 -26.70 5.85 -5.99
C TYR A 358 -26.26 7.02 -5.11
N ALA A 359 -27.23 7.83 -4.65
CA ALA A 359 -26.93 8.84 -3.67
C ALA A 359 -26.46 8.19 -2.35
N HIS A 360 -25.44 8.76 -1.73
CA HIS A 360 -25.18 8.46 -0.33
C HIS A 360 -26.41 8.81 0.50
N SER A 361 -26.75 8.01 1.46
CA SER A 361 -28.05 7.86 2.10
C SER A 361 -28.65 9.09 2.82
N TYR A 362 -28.10 10.28 2.62
CA TYR A 362 -28.62 11.51 3.20
C TYR A 362 -29.31 12.37 2.13
N PRO A 363 -30.61 12.68 2.29
CA PRO A 363 -31.32 13.55 1.35
C PRO A 363 -30.66 14.93 1.27
N GLY A 364 -30.31 15.36 0.05
CA GLY A 364 -29.71 16.67 -0.18
C GLY A 364 -28.19 16.69 -0.20
N ASN A 365 -27.49 15.57 -0.04
CA ASN A 365 -26.09 15.50 -0.39
C ASN A 365 -25.96 15.28 -1.91
N GLU A 366 -24.93 15.86 -2.49
CA GLU A 366 -24.63 15.77 -3.93
C GLU A 366 -23.51 14.75 -4.22
N TRP A 367 -23.34 13.75 -3.34
CA TRP A 367 -22.34 12.70 -3.47
C TRP A 367 -22.99 11.39 -3.85
N TYR A 368 -22.33 10.66 -4.75
CA TYR A 368 -22.82 9.42 -5.34
C TYR A 368 -21.78 8.31 -5.20
N LYS A 369 -22.29 7.07 -5.13
CA LYS A 369 -21.52 5.83 -5.04
C LYS A 369 -21.98 4.82 -6.08
N PRO A 370 -21.14 3.82 -6.44
CA PRO A 370 -21.46 2.90 -7.52
C PRO A 370 -22.43 1.78 -7.15
N HIS A 371 -22.50 1.40 -5.87
CA HIS A 371 -23.22 0.19 -5.45
C HIS A 371 -23.94 0.39 -4.11
N GLN A 372 -24.97 -0.46 -3.84
CA GLN A 372 -25.75 -0.40 -2.57
C GLN A 372 -25.37 -1.47 -1.56
N ASN A 373 -24.55 -2.44 -1.95
CA ASN A 373 -24.18 -3.58 -1.10
C ASN A 373 -22.72 -4.01 -1.40
N CYS A 374 -21.77 -3.16 -1.06
CA CYS A 374 -20.32 -3.34 -1.29
C CYS A 374 -19.60 -3.58 0.03
N LYS A 375 -18.41 -4.21 -0.02
CA LYS A 375 -17.48 -4.34 1.11
C LYS A 375 -17.17 -2.98 1.75
N MET A 376 -17.07 -1.92 0.94
CA MET A 376 -16.83 -0.56 1.43
C MET A 376 -18.05 0.08 2.08
N GLN A 377 -19.17 -0.62 2.18
CA GLN A 377 -20.38 -0.19 2.90
C GLN A 377 -20.72 -1.07 4.11
N TYR A 378 -20.54 -2.39 3.98
CA TYR A 378 -20.91 -3.37 5.00
C TYR A 378 -19.84 -4.46 5.09
N LEU A 379 -19.67 -5.02 6.28
CA LEU A 379 -18.89 -6.25 6.44
C LEU A 379 -19.70 -7.43 5.85
N GLY A 380 -19.01 -8.35 5.16
CA GLY A 380 -19.61 -9.57 4.58
C GLY A 380 -19.85 -9.53 3.06
N PRO A 381 -20.42 -8.47 2.43
CA PRO A 381 -20.51 -8.40 0.98
C PRO A 381 -19.13 -8.39 0.30
N PRO A 382 -19.04 -8.81 -1.00
CA PRO A 382 -17.82 -8.63 -1.78
C PRO A 382 -17.60 -7.15 -2.14
N PHE A 383 -16.41 -6.82 -2.61
CA PHE A 383 -16.17 -5.55 -3.30
C PHE A 383 -17.00 -5.47 -4.58
N CYS A 384 -17.57 -4.30 -4.87
CA CYS A 384 -18.27 -4.07 -6.12
C CYS A 384 -17.29 -3.96 -7.29
N SER A 385 -17.79 -4.05 -8.54
CA SER A 385 -16.93 -4.03 -9.75
C SER A 385 -16.04 -2.79 -9.85
N VAL A 386 -16.51 -1.63 -9.41
CA VAL A 386 -15.72 -0.39 -9.39
C VAL A 386 -14.56 -0.46 -8.39
N CYS A 387 -14.82 -0.99 -7.20
CA CYS A 387 -13.80 -1.18 -6.18
C CYS A 387 -12.78 -2.25 -6.60
N VAL A 388 -13.24 -3.34 -7.21
CA VAL A 388 -12.38 -4.40 -7.80
C VAL A 388 -11.46 -3.81 -8.86
N GLU A 389 -12.00 -3.09 -9.85
CA GLU A 389 -11.21 -2.45 -10.91
C GLU A 389 -10.13 -1.54 -10.34
N HIS A 390 -10.50 -0.69 -9.37
CA HIS A 390 -9.54 0.26 -8.81
C HIS A 390 -8.45 -0.43 -7.98
N THR A 391 -8.79 -1.50 -7.26
CA THR A 391 -7.79 -2.30 -6.53
C THR A 391 -6.77 -2.94 -7.49
N ILE A 392 -7.22 -3.46 -8.64
CA ILE A 392 -6.33 -4.00 -9.68
C ILE A 392 -5.40 -2.92 -10.23
N LYS A 393 -5.96 -1.75 -10.56
CA LYS A 393 -5.15 -0.59 -10.99
C LYS A 393 -4.11 -0.22 -9.95
N SER A 394 -4.49 -0.31 -8.67
CA SER A 394 -3.59 -0.06 -7.56
C SER A 394 -2.40 -1.02 -7.49
N VAL A 395 -2.59 -2.28 -7.87
CA VAL A 395 -1.47 -3.24 -7.99
C VAL A 395 -0.49 -2.76 -9.06
N TYR A 396 -0.98 -2.44 -10.26
CA TYR A 396 -0.14 -2.04 -11.39
C TYR A 396 0.48 -0.63 -11.29
N GLU A 397 -0.06 0.23 -10.41
CA GLU A 397 0.60 1.51 -10.10
C GLU A 397 1.86 1.36 -9.24
N ILE A 398 1.98 0.25 -8.49
CA ILE A 398 3.13 -0.03 -7.62
C ILE A 398 4.09 -1.02 -8.25
N LEU A 399 3.57 -2.00 -9.01
CA LEU A 399 4.33 -3.12 -9.51
C LEU A 399 4.23 -3.24 -11.03
N GLU A 400 5.36 -3.55 -11.65
CA GLU A 400 5.39 -4.07 -13.00
C GLU A 400 5.08 -5.58 -12.97
N PRO A 401 4.32 -6.14 -13.92
CA PRO A 401 3.97 -7.57 -13.94
C PRO A 401 5.14 -8.47 -14.36
N ILE A 402 6.35 -8.18 -13.91
CA ILE A 402 7.59 -8.83 -14.33
C ILE A 402 8.45 -9.16 -13.11
N ASN A 403 8.86 -10.44 -12.97
CA ASN A 403 9.86 -10.87 -12.00
C ASN A 403 11.27 -10.54 -12.46
N SER A 404 11.56 -10.84 -13.73
CA SER A 404 12.89 -10.66 -14.33
C SER A 404 12.79 -10.61 -15.86
N TYR A 405 13.85 -10.17 -16.46
CA TYR A 405 14.00 -10.17 -17.93
C TYR A 405 15.46 -10.48 -18.31
N TYR A 406 15.67 -10.91 -19.53
CA TYR A 406 17.00 -11.09 -20.08
C TYR A 406 17.08 -10.64 -21.54
N PRO A 407 18.24 -10.13 -22.00
CA PRO A 407 19.43 -9.84 -21.18
C PRO A 407 19.16 -8.72 -20.16
N GLU A 408 19.87 -8.73 -19.02
CA GLU A 408 19.75 -7.70 -17.98
C GLU A 408 20.20 -6.31 -18.46
N ASN A 409 21.18 -6.29 -19.38
CA ASN A 409 21.60 -5.05 -20.00
C ASN A 409 20.59 -4.61 -21.06
N LEU A 410 20.07 -3.40 -20.92
CA LEU A 410 19.14 -2.80 -21.89
C LEU A 410 19.80 -2.45 -23.23
N GLU A 411 21.13 -2.39 -23.29
CA GLU A 411 21.91 -2.20 -24.50
C GLU A 411 22.79 -3.42 -24.73
N VAL A 412 22.58 -4.10 -25.84
CA VAL A 412 23.32 -5.31 -26.19
C VAL A 412 23.98 -5.13 -27.56
N THR A 413 25.29 -5.32 -27.61
CA THR A 413 26.05 -5.30 -28.86
C THR A 413 26.38 -6.72 -29.28
N VAL A 414 25.87 -7.13 -30.44
CA VAL A 414 26.11 -8.46 -31.01
C VAL A 414 26.72 -8.37 -32.41
N PRO A 415 27.57 -9.32 -32.78
CA PRO A 415 28.06 -9.40 -34.18
C PRO A 415 26.93 -9.71 -35.15
N ALA A 416 27.08 -9.25 -36.39
CA ALA A 416 26.20 -9.67 -37.47
C ALA A 416 26.26 -11.20 -37.69
N SER A 417 25.11 -11.81 -38.01
CA SER A 417 24.96 -13.28 -38.21
C SER A 417 25.06 -14.12 -36.93
N GLU A 418 24.82 -13.53 -35.80
CA GLU A 418 24.63 -14.25 -34.53
C GLU A 418 23.16 -14.39 -34.16
N ILE A 419 22.93 -15.28 -33.21
CA ILE A 419 21.60 -15.50 -32.60
C ILE A 419 21.57 -14.84 -31.22
N VAL A 420 20.55 -14.04 -30.95
CA VAL A 420 20.34 -13.41 -29.64
C VAL A 420 18.94 -13.74 -29.14
N SER A 421 18.83 -14.02 -27.84
CA SER A 421 17.53 -14.32 -27.20
C SER A 421 17.16 -13.25 -26.19
N PHE A 422 15.86 -12.97 -26.13
CA PHE A 422 15.23 -12.04 -25.19
C PHE A 422 14.11 -12.76 -24.48
N GLY A 423 13.85 -12.43 -23.23
CA GLY A 423 12.77 -13.04 -22.48
C GLY A 423 12.34 -12.22 -21.28
N VAL A 424 11.12 -12.52 -20.82
CA VAL A 424 10.54 -11.99 -19.58
C VAL A 424 9.97 -13.15 -18.76
N ASP A 425 10.07 -13.02 -17.45
CA ASP A 425 9.39 -13.88 -16.49
C ASP A 425 8.24 -13.08 -15.86
N PRO A 426 6.99 -13.24 -16.34
CA PRO A 426 5.86 -12.43 -15.89
C PRO A 426 5.34 -12.90 -14.53
N ILE A 427 4.77 -11.96 -13.75
CA ILE A 427 3.93 -12.26 -12.59
C ILE A 427 2.52 -12.54 -13.09
N LEU A 428 2.08 -13.79 -13.02
CA LEU A 428 0.78 -14.20 -13.57
C LEU A 428 -0.35 -13.92 -12.59
N ASN A 429 -1.45 -13.36 -13.06
CA ASN A 429 -2.73 -13.33 -12.34
C ASN A 429 -3.48 -14.68 -12.45
N VAL A 430 -4.57 -14.86 -11.72
CA VAL A 430 -5.33 -16.11 -11.63
C VAL A 430 -6.82 -15.88 -11.92
N PRO A 431 -7.36 -16.42 -13.03
CA PRO A 431 -6.67 -17.09 -14.13
C PRO A 431 -5.75 -16.14 -14.89
N ASN A 432 -4.73 -16.65 -15.57
CA ASN A 432 -3.82 -15.80 -16.35
C ASN A 432 -4.55 -15.14 -17.53
N THR A 433 -4.56 -13.83 -17.56
CA THR A 433 -5.13 -12.98 -18.61
C THR A 433 -4.10 -12.06 -19.28
N LEU A 434 -2.78 -12.26 -18.97
CA LEU A 434 -1.72 -11.49 -19.58
C LEU A 434 -1.47 -11.90 -21.03
N SER A 435 -1.31 -10.92 -21.89
CA SER A 435 -0.78 -11.07 -23.26
C SER A 435 0.62 -10.46 -23.30
N ILE A 436 1.54 -11.17 -23.95
CA ILE A 436 2.96 -10.79 -24.04
C ILE A 436 3.36 -10.74 -25.51
N ASN A 437 3.55 -9.55 -26.03
CA ASN A 437 3.81 -9.31 -27.45
C ASN A 437 5.17 -8.66 -27.66
N TRP A 438 5.95 -9.20 -28.58
CA TRP A 438 7.29 -8.74 -28.90
C TRP A 438 7.34 -7.99 -30.23
N PHE A 439 8.05 -6.90 -30.25
CA PHE A 439 8.24 -6.05 -31.41
C PHE A 439 9.74 -5.83 -31.67
N VAL A 440 10.11 -5.74 -32.93
CA VAL A 440 11.40 -5.25 -33.39
C VAL A 440 11.16 -4.09 -34.32
N ASP A 441 11.72 -2.92 -34.04
CA ASP A 441 11.51 -1.68 -34.78
C ASP A 441 10.00 -1.38 -34.99
N ASN A 442 9.20 -1.56 -33.95
CA ASN A 442 7.75 -1.44 -33.94
C ASN A 442 6.99 -2.46 -34.83
N GLN A 443 7.65 -3.48 -35.36
CA GLN A 443 7.00 -4.58 -36.07
C GLN A 443 6.78 -5.75 -35.11
N LEU A 444 5.55 -6.28 -35.05
CA LEU A 444 5.21 -7.44 -34.24
C LEU A 444 5.94 -8.67 -34.78
N VAL A 445 6.73 -9.34 -33.92
CA VAL A 445 7.52 -10.53 -34.27
C VAL A 445 7.08 -11.79 -33.53
N ALA A 446 6.45 -11.65 -32.36
CA ALA A 446 5.85 -12.76 -31.64
C ALA A 446 4.69 -12.30 -30.76
N GLU A 447 3.68 -13.18 -30.57
CA GLU A 447 2.51 -12.97 -29.72
C GLU A 447 2.43 -14.06 -28.65
N ASN A 448 2.04 -13.68 -27.44
CA ASN A 448 1.82 -14.59 -26.29
C ASN A 448 3.01 -15.53 -25.99
N ASN A 449 4.22 -15.00 -26.11
CA ASN A 449 5.45 -15.71 -25.82
C ASN A 449 6.26 -15.01 -24.73
N ASN A 450 6.77 -15.77 -23.78
CA ASN A 450 7.67 -15.24 -22.74
C ASN A 450 9.09 -14.97 -23.26
N SER A 451 9.44 -15.45 -24.46
CA SER A 451 10.77 -15.23 -25.05
C SER A 451 10.74 -15.24 -26.57
N ILE A 452 11.73 -14.59 -27.17
CA ILE A 452 11.99 -14.61 -28.61
C ILE A 452 13.46 -14.91 -28.90
N ILE A 453 13.70 -15.44 -30.08
CA ILE A 453 15.05 -15.64 -30.63
C ILE A 453 15.13 -14.86 -31.93
N LEU A 454 16.13 -13.98 -32.03
CA LEU A 454 16.38 -13.17 -33.23
C LEU A 454 17.68 -13.60 -33.91
N GLU A 455 17.60 -13.83 -35.23
CA GLU A 455 18.79 -14.01 -36.07
C GLU A 455 19.17 -12.65 -36.61
N THR A 456 20.32 -12.11 -36.17
CA THR A 456 20.78 -10.75 -36.52
C THR A 456 21.01 -10.57 -38.01
N SER A 457 21.22 -11.66 -38.73
CA SER A 457 21.35 -11.66 -40.23
C SER A 457 20.09 -11.22 -40.95
N MET A 458 18.91 -11.25 -40.30
CA MET A 458 17.63 -10.81 -40.87
C MET A 458 17.43 -9.29 -40.79
N TYR A 459 18.31 -8.59 -40.09
CA TYR A 459 18.19 -7.15 -39.85
C TYR A 459 19.37 -6.40 -40.48
N SER A 460 19.19 -5.11 -40.75
CA SER A 460 20.23 -4.25 -41.23
C SER A 460 21.34 -4.06 -40.19
N LEU A 461 22.51 -3.60 -40.59
CA LEU A 461 23.52 -3.18 -39.61
C LEU A 461 23.12 -1.85 -38.98
N GLY A 462 23.26 -1.72 -37.68
CA GLY A 462 22.96 -0.50 -36.94
C GLY A 462 22.25 -0.76 -35.61
N GLU A 463 21.50 0.21 -35.18
CA GLU A 463 20.71 0.16 -33.94
C GLU A 463 19.31 -0.35 -34.26
N HIS A 464 18.78 -1.26 -33.43
CA HIS A 464 17.44 -1.79 -33.50
C HIS A 464 16.81 -1.76 -32.11
N GLU A 465 15.50 -1.48 -32.06
CA GLU A 465 14.71 -1.51 -30.84
C GLU A 465 14.01 -2.87 -30.71
N VAL A 466 14.26 -3.59 -29.60
CA VAL A 466 13.46 -4.75 -29.22
C VAL A 466 12.55 -4.34 -28.07
N LYS A 467 11.24 -4.45 -28.24
CA LYS A 467 10.23 -4.05 -27.27
C LYS A 467 9.32 -5.22 -26.92
N VAL A 468 9.09 -5.44 -25.61
CA VAL A 468 8.02 -6.30 -25.12
C VAL A 468 6.87 -5.44 -24.58
N VAL A 469 5.65 -5.83 -24.88
CA VAL A 469 4.41 -5.22 -24.34
C VAL A 469 3.66 -6.31 -23.60
N ILE A 470 3.47 -6.09 -22.29
CA ILE A 470 2.67 -6.96 -21.43
C ILE A 470 1.39 -6.21 -21.12
N GLN A 471 0.24 -6.82 -21.42
CA GLN A 471 -1.07 -6.24 -21.20
C GLN A 471 -1.98 -7.24 -20.51
N ASP A 472 -2.71 -6.78 -19.51
CA ASP A 472 -3.71 -7.58 -18.80
C ASP A 472 -5.08 -7.39 -19.47
N PHE A 473 -5.66 -8.49 -19.96
CA PHE A 473 -6.99 -8.54 -20.58
C PHE A 473 -8.05 -9.08 -19.61
N THR A 474 -7.90 -8.81 -18.32
CA THR A 474 -8.91 -9.20 -17.35
C THR A 474 -10.25 -8.51 -17.61
N ASP A 475 -11.35 -9.26 -17.52
CA ASP A 475 -12.71 -8.70 -17.58
C ASP A 475 -13.09 -7.88 -16.33
N LEU A 476 -12.22 -7.87 -15.32
CA LEU A 476 -12.40 -7.13 -14.08
C LEU A 476 -12.03 -5.64 -14.18
N VAL A 477 -11.47 -5.21 -15.32
CA VAL A 477 -11.11 -3.83 -15.64
C VAL A 477 -11.73 -3.44 -16.97
N ARG A 478 -12.45 -2.33 -17.02
CA ARG A 478 -13.13 -1.83 -18.24
C ARG A 478 -12.63 -0.47 -18.70
N ASN A 479 -12.08 0.32 -17.80
CA ASN A 479 -11.43 1.56 -18.16
C ASN A 479 -9.94 1.31 -18.30
N ASP A 480 -9.32 1.89 -19.33
CA ASP A 480 -7.89 1.67 -19.62
C ASP A 480 -7.01 1.87 -18.38
N LEU A 481 -6.02 0.98 -18.26
CA LEU A 481 -4.96 1.04 -17.24
C LEU A 481 -3.96 2.15 -17.58
#